data_46eb13b3d432512a5bf0ae699e87a98e
#
_entry.id   46eb13b3d432512a5bf0ae699e87a98e
#
_cell.length_a   1.000
_cell.length_b   1.000
_cell.length_c   1.000
_cell.angle_alpha   90.00
_cell.angle_beta   90.00
_cell.angle_gamma   90.00
#
_symmetry.space_group_name_H-M   'P 1'
#
loop_
_entity.id
_entity.type
_entity.pdbx_description
1 polymer ?
#
loop_
_entity_poly.entity_id
_entity_poly.type
_entity_poly.pdbx_seq_one_letter_code
_entity_poly.pdbx_strand_id
1 'polypeptide(L)'
;MNYIEAIFNLLRNKTLNSLGVERDLMRLIQDRDISQVISLLQDRDIDVNEAIAEYNPEFHKVNSRPDKPRKGKEPYRTEKLPRTRQRYINEVELFFLLGNPIKWKNDVEGTDEAFEAYNEFLQNTRFHTTMRQAKRLAGAETESAKVYHIFNDNGKPGVKVLVISKSKGYTLRPLFDQYENMIAFGYGYNLKEGNRTVEHFDIETPSYIFRCKRANIGWEVEPLVNPSGKINVIYYKQDKAWYGTQPRCDREEHIDSKAADTNNYFADPKVKATADVLQSLSDPSMVGEVIQMQDKNSAIDYLAPPEYSSMKDSEKEDLNNSILFDSFTPDFSFENMKGMGTLSGEALKRAMTLGYIKRDNLKETYDILVDREKNLILAIMMNVTHIHLRNQLSRLKITHEFAEPFNEDKEKQWEAIGKLYSDGIISLDLAVTMLALTDAPQEEIELIKSEKQASSNGNTSS
;
A
#
# COMPACT_ATOMS: atom_id res chain seq x y z
N MET A 1 24.56 9.34 -8.08
CA MET A 1 24.82 9.99 -6.78
C MET A 1 26.29 10.37 -6.73
N ASN A 2 26.61 11.66 -6.61
CA ASN A 2 28.01 12.12 -6.62
C ASN A 2 28.67 11.71 -5.28
N TYR A 3 29.82 11.04 -5.33
CA TYR A 3 30.56 10.55 -4.15
C TYR A 3 30.78 11.65 -3.08
N ILE A 4 30.88 12.90 -3.51
CA ILE A 4 31.00 14.09 -2.69
C ILE A 4 29.69 14.36 -1.92
N GLU A 5 28.52 14.20 -2.53
CA GLU A 5 27.22 14.33 -1.85
C GLU A 5 26.98 13.24 -0.80
N ALA A 6 27.39 12.02 -1.10
CA ALA A 6 27.30 10.92 -0.15
C ALA A 6 28.22 11.14 1.07
N ILE A 7 29.45 11.66 0.86
CA ILE A 7 30.35 12.04 1.96
C ILE A 7 29.81 13.25 2.74
N PHE A 8 29.25 14.25 2.06
CA PHE A 8 28.65 15.42 2.73
C PHE A 8 27.45 15.02 3.59
N ASN A 9 26.59 14.13 3.10
CA ASN A 9 25.49 13.59 3.86
C ASN A 9 25.93 12.69 5.03
N LEU A 10 26.99 11.90 4.85
CA LEU A 10 27.61 11.08 5.91
C LEU A 10 28.29 11.95 6.99
N LEU A 11 28.96 13.01 6.60
CA LEU A 11 29.58 13.97 7.54
C LEU A 11 28.52 14.82 8.26
N ARG A 12 27.47 15.22 7.55
CA ARG A 12 26.32 15.93 8.11
C ARG A 12 25.59 15.08 9.16
N ASN A 13 25.41 13.78 8.92
CA ASN A 13 24.78 12.85 9.86
C ASN A 13 25.67 12.49 11.07
N LYS A 14 27.00 12.57 10.95
CA LYS A 14 27.94 12.27 12.06
C LYS A 14 28.15 13.39 13.07
N THR A 15 27.82 14.63 12.72
CA THR A 15 28.07 15.81 13.57
C THR A 15 26.85 16.30 14.35
N LEU A 16 25.67 15.67 14.16
CA LEU A 16 24.42 16.12 14.74
C LEU A 16 24.09 15.30 16.00
N ASN A 17 24.50 15.78 17.18
CA ASN A 17 23.88 15.38 18.43
C ASN A 17 22.41 15.81 18.42
N SER A 18 21.48 14.92 18.82
CA SER A 18 20.02 15.19 18.81
C SER A 18 19.64 16.56 19.42
N LEU A 19 20.29 16.93 20.52
CA LEU A 19 20.12 18.25 21.19
C LEU A 19 20.63 19.43 20.34
N GLY A 20 21.68 19.23 19.54
CA GLY A 20 22.21 20.26 18.64
C GLY A 20 21.28 20.52 17.46
N VAL A 21 20.74 19.47 16.85
CA VAL A 21 19.82 19.57 15.73
C VAL A 21 18.50 20.22 16.12
N GLU A 22 17.94 19.85 17.27
CA GLU A 22 16.71 20.44 17.78
C GLU A 22 16.91 21.95 18.09
N ARG A 23 18.05 22.31 18.67
CA ARG A 23 18.40 23.71 18.94
C ARG A 23 18.58 24.51 17.65
N ASP A 24 19.25 23.95 16.65
CA ASP A 24 19.45 24.61 15.36
C ASP A 24 18.12 24.75 14.61
N LEU A 25 17.26 23.73 14.63
CA LEU A 25 15.92 23.79 14.08
C LEU A 25 15.12 24.94 14.72
N MET A 26 15.06 24.99 16.04
CA MET A 26 14.31 26.03 16.76
C MET A 26 14.85 27.44 16.48
N ARG A 27 16.17 27.60 16.37
CA ARG A 27 16.80 28.89 16.02
C ARG A 27 16.39 29.32 14.61
N LEU A 28 16.48 28.44 13.61
CA LEU A 28 16.08 28.72 12.22
C LEU A 28 14.61 29.10 12.12
N ILE A 29 13.74 28.42 12.88
CA ILE A 29 12.31 28.75 12.93
C ILE A 29 12.08 30.14 13.55
N GLN A 30 12.80 30.49 14.64
CA GLN A 30 12.74 31.80 15.28
C GLN A 30 13.21 32.91 14.34
N ASP A 31 14.26 32.65 13.57
CA ASP A 31 14.80 33.56 12.55
C ASP A 31 13.91 33.63 11.29
N ARG A 32 12.83 32.81 11.23
CA ARG A 32 11.92 32.66 10.08
C ARG A 32 12.61 32.20 8.81
N ASP A 33 13.76 31.53 8.92
CA ASP A 33 14.47 30.98 7.78
C ASP A 33 14.00 29.57 7.45
N ILE A 34 12.73 29.48 7.04
CA ILE A 34 12.10 28.21 6.71
C ILE A 34 12.78 27.53 5.49
N SER A 35 13.41 28.32 4.61
CA SER A 35 14.16 27.76 3.49
C SER A 35 15.35 26.90 3.97
N GLN A 36 16.08 27.37 4.99
CA GLN A 36 17.13 26.55 5.61
C GLN A 36 16.55 25.39 6.44
N VAL A 37 15.40 25.58 7.11
CA VAL A 37 14.70 24.47 7.77
C VAL A 37 14.39 23.35 6.79
N ILE A 38 13.80 23.67 5.63
CA ILE A 38 13.49 22.68 4.60
C ILE A 38 14.76 21.93 4.14
N SER A 39 15.88 22.62 4.01
CA SER A 39 17.15 22.00 3.64
C SER A 39 17.82 21.17 4.75
N LEU A 40 17.49 21.44 6.03
CA LEU A 40 17.94 20.67 7.18
C LEU A 40 17.20 19.33 7.29
N LEU A 41 15.92 19.31 6.94
CA LEU A 41 15.07 18.13 6.98
C LEU A 41 15.47 17.12 5.88
N GLN A 42 15.21 15.84 6.12
CA GLN A 42 15.55 14.79 5.16
C GLN A 42 14.74 14.90 3.88
N ASP A 43 15.41 14.66 2.76
CA ASP A 43 14.84 14.67 1.42
C ASP A 43 14.92 13.28 0.79
N ARG A 44 13.79 12.81 0.28
CA ARG A 44 13.66 11.55 -0.47
C ARG A 44 13.01 11.75 -1.84
N ASP A 45 12.94 12.97 -2.34
CA ASP A 45 12.22 13.29 -3.58
C ASP A 45 12.70 12.46 -4.78
N ILE A 46 13.98 12.06 -4.83
CA ILE A 46 14.52 11.25 -5.92
C ILE A 46 13.87 9.86 -5.91
N ASP A 47 13.92 9.16 -4.78
CA ASP A 47 13.35 7.82 -4.63
C ASP A 47 11.83 7.83 -4.83
N VAL A 48 11.15 8.84 -4.28
CA VAL A 48 9.71 9.03 -4.39
C VAL A 48 9.29 9.28 -5.85
N ASN A 49 9.98 10.17 -6.56
CA ASN A 49 9.66 10.48 -7.95
C ASN A 49 9.92 9.28 -8.87
N GLU A 50 11.00 8.52 -8.63
CA GLU A 50 11.27 7.28 -9.35
C GLU A 50 10.14 6.25 -9.12
N ALA A 51 9.74 6.04 -7.86
CA ALA A 51 8.67 5.12 -7.53
C ALA A 51 7.33 5.51 -8.18
N ILE A 52 6.97 6.81 -8.15
CA ILE A 52 5.77 7.32 -8.82
C ILE A 52 5.82 7.09 -10.32
N ALA A 53 6.98 7.33 -10.96
CA ALA A 53 7.15 7.13 -12.40
C ALA A 53 7.03 5.64 -12.78
N GLU A 54 7.51 4.73 -11.93
CA GLU A 54 7.36 3.29 -12.15
C GLU A 54 5.94 2.78 -11.84
N TYR A 55 5.23 3.42 -10.90
CA TYR A 55 3.88 3.00 -10.51
C TYR A 55 2.79 3.48 -11.47
N ASN A 56 2.96 4.65 -12.08
CA ASN A 56 2.01 5.21 -13.04
C ASN A 56 2.31 4.74 -14.46
N PRO A 57 1.44 3.93 -15.07
CA PRO A 57 1.67 3.40 -16.43
C PRO A 57 1.86 4.47 -17.50
N GLU A 58 1.43 5.71 -17.29
CA GLU A 58 1.64 6.82 -18.22
C GLU A 58 3.13 7.20 -18.37
N PHE A 59 3.94 6.95 -17.33
CA PHE A 59 5.37 7.30 -17.32
C PHE A 59 6.29 6.11 -17.61
N HIS A 60 5.74 4.93 -17.91
CA HIS A 60 6.55 3.75 -18.22
C HIS A 60 7.38 3.95 -19.48
N LYS A 61 8.57 3.35 -19.50
CA LYS A 61 9.54 3.46 -20.61
C LYS A 61 8.97 3.02 -21.95
N VAL A 62 8.04 2.09 -21.97
CA VAL A 62 7.37 1.60 -23.17
C VAL A 62 6.67 2.73 -23.95
N ASN A 63 6.18 3.77 -23.24
CA ASN A 63 5.52 4.92 -23.86
C ASN A 63 6.48 5.80 -24.69
N SER A 64 7.79 5.71 -24.42
CA SER A 64 8.82 6.45 -25.16
C SER A 64 9.34 5.72 -26.40
N ARG A 65 8.75 4.56 -26.77
CA ARG A 65 9.14 3.82 -27.99
C ARG A 65 8.97 4.71 -29.22
N PRO A 66 10.01 4.83 -30.06
CA PRO A 66 9.93 5.64 -31.29
C PRO A 66 9.06 4.96 -32.34
N ASP A 67 8.33 5.76 -33.09
CA ASP A 67 7.62 5.29 -34.28
C ASP A 67 8.62 4.89 -35.37
N LYS A 68 8.25 3.91 -36.19
CA LYS A 68 9.14 3.38 -37.25
C LYS A 68 9.03 4.22 -38.51
N PRO A 69 10.15 4.78 -39.03
CA PRO A 69 10.11 5.55 -40.27
C PRO A 69 9.72 4.67 -41.47
N ARG A 70 8.90 5.20 -42.37
CA ARG A 70 8.54 4.59 -43.66
C ARG A 70 8.97 5.49 -44.80
N LYS A 71 9.65 4.93 -45.81
CA LYS A 71 10.09 5.67 -46.97
C LYS A 71 8.87 6.13 -47.81
N GLY A 72 8.66 7.45 -47.89
CA GLY A 72 7.57 8.03 -48.69
C GLY A 72 6.16 7.89 -48.15
N LYS A 73 6.00 7.50 -46.89
CA LYS A 73 4.72 7.36 -46.16
C LYS A 73 4.86 7.90 -44.75
N GLU A 74 3.73 8.15 -44.08
CA GLU A 74 3.73 8.49 -42.66
C GLU A 74 4.42 7.40 -41.84
N PRO A 75 5.11 7.76 -40.73
CA PRO A 75 5.72 6.80 -39.84
C PRO A 75 4.70 5.79 -39.32
N TYR A 76 5.11 4.55 -39.18
CA TYR A 76 4.29 3.53 -38.56
C TYR A 76 4.25 3.79 -37.04
N ARG A 77 3.08 4.03 -36.47
CA ARG A 77 2.88 4.16 -35.05
C ARG A 77 3.12 2.81 -34.37
N THR A 78 4.09 2.79 -33.46
CA THR A 78 4.37 1.59 -32.66
C THR A 78 3.36 1.45 -31.54
N GLU A 79 2.97 0.22 -31.25
CA GLU A 79 2.13 -0.07 -30.08
C GLU A 79 2.90 0.17 -28.78
N LYS A 80 2.19 0.71 -27.79
CA LYS A 80 2.72 1.08 -26.48
C LYS A 80 1.77 0.51 -25.42
N LEU A 81 2.12 -0.65 -24.90
CA LEU A 81 1.28 -1.43 -23.98
C LEU A 81 1.89 -1.47 -22.58
N PRO A 82 1.70 -0.41 -21.77
CA PRO A 82 2.13 -0.44 -20.37
C PRO A 82 1.27 -1.43 -19.56
N ARG A 83 1.86 -2.03 -18.54
CA ARG A 83 1.20 -2.94 -17.61
C ARG A 83 1.20 -2.39 -16.19
N THR A 84 0.23 -2.76 -15.38
CA THR A 84 0.09 -2.31 -13.99
C THR A 84 0.56 -3.38 -12.99
N ARG A 85 1.71 -4.01 -13.25
CA ARG A 85 2.29 -5.05 -12.38
C ARG A 85 2.59 -4.52 -10.99
N GLN A 86 3.17 -3.32 -10.92
CA GLN A 86 3.51 -2.63 -9.67
C GLN A 86 2.29 -2.44 -8.78
N ARG A 87 1.16 -2.04 -9.39
CA ARG A 87 -0.10 -1.90 -8.68
C ARG A 87 -0.61 -3.24 -8.14
N TYR A 88 -0.57 -4.29 -8.95
CA TYR A 88 -0.97 -5.63 -8.53
C TYR A 88 -0.17 -6.10 -7.31
N ILE A 89 1.17 -6.00 -7.38
CA ILE A 89 2.07 -6.39 -6.30
C ILE A 89 1.77 -5.61 -5.01
N ASN A 90 1.57 -4.30 -5.12
CA ASN A 90 1.27 -3.45 -3.96
C ASN A 90 -0.12 -3.75 -3.33
N GLU A 91 -1.15 -4.02 -4.14
CA GLU A 91 -2.47 -4.37 -3.62
C GLU A 91 -2.49 -5.76 -2.97
N VAL A 92 -1.75 -6.73 -3.51
CA VAL A 92 -1.59 -8.06 -2.89
C VAL A 92 -0.85 -7.94 -1.55
N GLU A 93 0.23 -7.16 -1.49
CA GLU A 93 0.94 -6.84 -0.25
C GLU A 93 0.03 -6.21 0.80
N LEU A 94 -0.78 -5.23 0.40
CA LEU A 94 -1.76 -4.59 1.26
C LEU A 94 -2.82 -5.58 1.76
N PHE A 95 -3.28 -6.47 0.90
CA PHE A 95 -4.26 -7.49 1.25
C PHE A 95 -3.74 -8.44 2.33
N PHE A 96 -2.51 -8.93 2.19
CA PHE A 96 -1.92 -9.84 3.17
C PHE A 96 -1.68 -9.19 4.53
N LEU A 97 -1.28 -7.91 4.58
CA LEU A 97 -0.99 -7.22 5.83
C LEU A 97 -2.25 -6.64 6.50
N LEU A 98 -3.09 -5.95 5.73
CA LEU A 98 -4.22 -5.15 6.20
C LEU A 98 -5.54 -5.47 5.48
N GLY A 99 -5.70 -6.69 4.98
CA GLY A 99 -6.96 -7.15 4.38
C GLY A 99 -8.11 -7.09 5.38
N ASN A 100 -7.85 -7.53 6.60
CA ASN A 100 -8.75 -7.48 7.73
C ASN A 100 -8.28 -6.42 8.76
N PRO A 101 -9.20 -5.88 9.59
CA PRO A 101 -8.85 -4.95 10.65
C PRO A 101 -7.89 -5.55 11.68
N ILE A 102 -7.01 -4.71 12.22
CA ILE A 102 -6.17 -5.06 13.37
C ILE A 102 -7.05 -5.33 14.57
N LYS A 103 -6.77 -6.43 15.27
CA LYS A 103 -7.43 -6.77 16.53
C LYS A 103 -6.69 -6.12 17.70
N TRP A 104 -7.46 -5.51 18.61
CA TRP A 104 -6.93 -4.86 19.81
C TRP A 104 -7.38 -5.63 21.04
N LYS A 105 -6.48 -5.80 21.99
CA LYS A 105 -6.77 -6.47 23.27
C LYS A 105 -6.22 -5.61 24.41
N ASN A 106 -6.94 -5.63 25.52
CA ASN A 106 -6.49 -5.02 26.76
C ASN A 106 -6.50 -6.08 27.86
N ASP A 107 -5.38 -6.23 28.55
CA ASP A 107 -5.19 -7.27 29.56
C ASP A 107 -5.30 -6.71 31.00
N VAL A 108 -5.78 -5.46 31.18
CA VAL A 108 -5.86 -4.80 32.49
C VAL A 108 -7.31 -4.69 32.96
N GLU A 109 -7.65 -5.37 34.02
CA GLU A 109 -8.97 -5.29 34.66
C GLU A 109 -9.29 -3.88 35.19
N GLY A 110 -10.57 -3.50 35.16
CA GLY A 110 -11.07 -2.22 35.64
C GLY A 110 -10.67 -1.01 34.78
N THR A 111 -10.39 -1.24 33.50
CA THR A 111 -10.11 -0.19 32.50
C THR A 111 -10.98 -0.34 31.25
N ASP A 112 -12.12 -1.02 31.38
CA ASP A 112 -13.00 -1.35 30.26
C ASP A 112 -13.59 -0.10 29.60
N GLU A 113 -14.05 0.88 30.39
CA GLU A 113 -14.54 2.17 29.89
C GLU A 113 -13.49 2.91 29.04
N ALA A 114 -12.23 2.91 29.48
CA ALA A 114 -11.15 3.54 28.74
C ALA A 114 -10.80 2.77 27.45
N PHE A 115 -10.93 1.45 27.48
CA PHE A 115 -10.69 0.62 26.30
C PHE A 115 -11.82 0.75 25.27
N GLU A 116 -13.08 0.83 25.72
CA GLU A 116 -14.23 1.16 24.85
C GLU A 116 -14.06 2.53 24.20
N ALA A 117 -13.71 3.56 24.98
CA ALA A 117 -13.41 4.90 24.46
C ALA A 117 -12.27 4.89 23.45
N TYR A 118 -11.24 4.05 23.64
CA TYR A 118 -10.15 3.87 22.68
C TYR A 118 -10.66 3.25 21.38
N ASN A 119 -11.49 2.22 21.43
CA ASN A 119 -12.08 1.59 20.26
C ASN A 119 -13.01 2.56 19.51
N GLU A 120 -13.80 3.36 20.23
CA GLU A 120 -14.62 4.41 19.65
C GLU A 120 -13.77 5.46 18.94
N PHE A 121 -12.65 5.88 19.54
CA PHE A 121 -11.70 6.80 18.91
C PHE A 121 -11.14 6.22 17.60
N LEU A 122 -10.77 4.93 17.56
CA LEU A 122 -10.31 4.27 16.34
C LEU A 122 -11.38 4.25 15.23
N GLN A 123 -12.65 4.04 15.60
CA GLN A 123 -13.77 4.05 14.65
C GLN A 123 -14.00 5.48 14.11
N ASN A 124 -14.07 6.48 15.00
CA ASN A 124 -14.31 7.89 14.64
C ASN A 124 -13.20 8.45 13.74
N THR A 125 -11.95 8.06 13.95
CA THR A 125 -10.79 8.44 13.14
C THR A 125 -10.62 7.56 11.90
N ARG A 126 -11.46 6.54 11.71
CA ARG A 126 -11.38 5.57 10.60
C ARG A 126 -9.98 4.95 10.50
N PHE A 127 -9.44 4.53 11.64
CA PHE A 127 -8.07 4.03 11.79
C PHE A 127 -7.68 3.02 10.71
N HIS A 128 -8.46 1.96 10.54
CA HIS A 128 -8.17 0.92 9.56
C HIS A 128 -8.14 1.45 8.12
N THR A 129 -9.11 2.28 7.74
CA THR A 129 -9.18 2.88 6.39
C THR A 129 -7.98 3.78 6.12
N THR A 130 -7.65 4.66 7.07
CA THR A 130 -6.53 5.59 6.93
C THR A 130 -5.18 4.86 6.93
N MET A 131 -5.05 3.77 7.70
CA MET A 131 -3.86 2.93 7.70
C MET A 131 -3.67 2.20 6.37
N ARG A 132 -4.73 1.61 5.81
CA ARG A 132 -4.70 1.01 4.47
C ARG A 132 -4.29 2.03 3.40
N GLN A 133 -4.83 3.25 3.47
CA GLN A 133 -4.45 4.32 2.54
C GLN A 133 -2.97 4.70 2.68
N ALA A 134 -2.49 4.88 3.92
CA ALA A 134 -1.10 5.22 4.18
C ALA A 134 -0.16 4.11 3.69
N LYS A 135 -0.45 2.83 4.01
CA LYS A 135 0.32 1.68 3.55
C LYS A 135 0.35 1.57 2.02
N ARG A 136 -0.81 1.72 1.35
CA ARG A 136 -0.87 1.69 -0.12
C ARG A 136 0.04 2.74 -0.75
N LEU A 137 0.01 3.97 -0.23
CA LEU A 137 0.84 5.05 -0.71
C LEU A 137 2.32 4.81 -0.40
N ALA A 138 2.64 4.35 0.80
CA ALA A 138 4.02 4.01 1.14
C ALA A 138 4.60 2.92 0.23
N GLY A 139 3.83 1.88 -0.11
CA GLY A 139 4.25 0.85 -1.06
C GLY A 139 4.38 1.34 -2.50
N ALA A 140 3.59 2.36 -2.89
CA ALA A 140 3.59 2.95 -4.23
C ALA A 140 4.64 4.06 -4.40
N GLU A 141 4.89 4.86 -3.36
CA GLU A 141 5.69 6.09 -3.40
C GLU A 141 6.92 6.04 -2.48
N THR A 142 7.18 4.90 -1.82
CA THR A 142 8.21 4.66 -0.80
C THR A 142 8.01 5.40 0.50
N GLU A 143 7.09 6.36 0.56
CA GLU A 143 6.74 7.07 1.78
C GLU A 143 5.30 7.60 1.77
N SER A 144 4.73 7.73 2.95
CA SER A 144 3.48 8.45 3.22
C SER A 144 3.43 8.88 4.68
N ALA A 145 2.46 9.70 5.06
CA ALA A 145 2.27 10.03 6.46
C ALA A 145 0.79 10.17 6.82
N LYS A 146 0.48 9.90 8.10
CA LYS A 146 -0.82 10.21 8.72
C LYS A 146 -0.62 11.39 9.66
N VAL A 147 -1.35 12.46 9.44
CA VAL A 147 -1.36 13.66 10.28
C VAL A 147 -2.63 13.68 11.11
N TYR A 148 -2.48 13.72 12.43
CA TYR A 148 -3.58 13.85 13.40
C TYR A 148 -3.84 15.33 13.66
N HIS A 149 -4.78 15.89 12.93
CA HIS A 149 -5.16 17.29 13.08
C HIS A 149 -6.15 17.46 14.23
N ILE A 150 -5.72 18.17 15.28
CA ILE A 150 -6.54 18.51 16.44
C ILE A 150 -7.18 19.87 16.18
N PHE A 151 -8.50 19.95 16.31
CA PHE A 151 -9.27 21.18 16.11
C PHE A 151 -10.31 21.36 17.20
N ASN A 152 -10.82 22.57 17.31
CA ASN A 152 -11.91 22.88 18.24
C ASN A 152 -13.21 23.03 17.44
N ASP A 153 -14.20 22.20 17.74
CA ASP A 153 -15.54 22.28 17.18
C ASP A 153 -16.52 22.75 18.25
N ASN A 154 -16.87 24.04 18.21
CA ASN A 154 -17.84 24.65 19.15
C ASN A 154 -17.51 24.39 20.64
N GLY A 155 -16.23 24.46 21.00
CA GLY A 155 -15.76 24.25 22.38
C GLY A 155 -15.46 22.80 22.73
N LYS A 156 -15.67 21.84 21.80
CA LYS A 156 -15.27 20.45 21.97
C LYS A 156 -14.04 20.13 21.11
N PRO A 157 -13.03 19.49 21.68
CA PRO A 157 -11.87 19.07 20.90
C PRO A 157 -12.25 17.92 19.96
N GLY A 158 -11.94 18.09 18.67
CA GLY A 158 -12.08 17.08 17.64
C GLY A 158 -10.73 16.65 17.08
N VAL A 159 -10.67 15.47 16.49
CA VAL A 159 -9.49 14.94 15.82
C VAL A 159 -9.86 14.45 14.43
N LYS A 160 -9.11 14.90 13.43
CA LYS A 160 -9.23 14.45 12.04
C LYS A 160 -7.91 13.88 11.56
N VAL A 161 -7.94 12.70 10.97
CA VAL A 161 -6.75 12.08 10.39
C VAL A 161 -6.70 12.35 8.90
N LEU A 162 -5.58 12.91 8.46
CA LEU A 162 -5.28 13.19 7.06
C LEU A 162 -4.12 12.29 6.60
N VAL A 163 -4.30 11.56 5.51
CA VAL A 163 -3.22 10.80 4.89
C VAL A 163 -2.61 11.64 3.77
N ILE A 164 -1.32 11.92 3.86
CA ILE A 164 -0.56 12.78 2.96
C ILE A 164 0.56 12.01 2.25
N SER A 165 0.83 12.37 0.99
CA SER A 165 1.91 11.83 0.16
C SER A 165 2.19 12.77 -1.01
N LYS A 166 3.22 12.48 -1.78
CA LYS A 166 3.61 13.28 -2.96
C LYS A 166 2.51 13.33 -4.02
N SER A 167 1.87 12.21 -4.34
CA SER A 167 0.78 12.15 -5.34
C SER A 167 -0.46 12.93 -4.89
N LYS A 168 -0.61 13.19 -3.59
CA LYS A 168 -1.66 14.05 -3.03
C LYS A 168 -1.26 15.52 -2.96
N GLY A 169 -0.11 15.90 -3.50
CA GLY A 169 0.38 17.27 -3.55
C GLY A 169 1.14 17.73 -2.29
N TYR A 170 1.63 16.79 -1.47
CA TYR A 170 2.43 17.08 -0.29
C TYR A 170 3.88 16.69 -0.49
N THR A 171 4.80 17.46 0.10
CA THR A 171 6.21 17.06 0.27
C THR A 171 6.44 16.68 1.70
N LEU A 172 7.09 15.54 1.95
CA LEU A 172 7.32 15.03 3.30
C LEU A 172 8.78 15.22 3.67
N ARG A 173 9.03 15.73 4.90
CA ARG A 173 10.36 16.10 5.38
C ARG A 173 10.53 15.68 6.84
N PRO A 174 10.83 14.40 7.12
CA PRO A 174 11.12 13.95 8.48
C PRO A 174 12.49 14.42 8.96
N LEU A 175 12.65 14.56 10.28
CA LEU A 175 13.93 14.77 10.93
C LEU A 175 14.10 13.72 12.04
N PHE A 176 15.16 12.92 11.93
CA PHE A 176 15.49 11.89 12.90
C PHE A 176 16.78 12.22 13.65
N ASP A 177 16.87 11.75 14.89
CA ASP A 177 18.10 11.75 15.65
C ASP A 177 19.02 10.58 15.24
N GLN A 178 20.15 10.46 15.92
CA GLN A 178 21.14 9.39 15.68
C GLN A 178 20.62 7.98 16.06
N TYR A 179 19.52 7.89 16.80
CA TYR A 179 18.88 6.65 17.24
C TYR A 179 17.59 6.35 16.45
N GLU A 180 17.40 7.04 15.32
CA GLU A 180 16.21 6.93 14.46
C GLU A 180 14.90 7.36 15.12
N ASN A 181 14.95 8.14 16.24
CA ASN A 181 13.76 8.76 16.78
C ASN A 181 13.41 10.00 15.97
N MET A 182 12.16 10.11 15.57
CA MET A 182 11.68 11.32 14.88
C MET A 182 11.57 12.48 15.88
N ILE A 183 12.33 13.55 15.68
CA ILE A 183 12.36 14.74 16.53
C ILE A 183 11.53 15.90 15.97
N ALA A 184 11.32 15.93 14.66
CA ALA A 184 10.40 16.84 13.98
C ALA A 184 9.90 16.23 12.68
N PHE A 185 8.78 16.75 12.18
CA PHE A 185 8.25 16.38 10.88
C PHE A 185 7.74 17.61 10.16
N GLY A 186 8.30 17.91 9.00
CA GLY A 186 7.84 18.99 8.11
C GLY A 186 7.04 18.42 6.94
N TYR A 187 6.02 19.16 6.49
CA TYR A 187 5.33 18.84 5.25
C TYR A 187 4.88 20.10 4.53
N GLY A 188 5.18 20.14 3.23
CA GLY A 188 4.83 21.23 2.34
C GLY A 188 3.59 20.94 1.52
N TYR A 189 2.79 21.96 1.24
CA TYR A 189 1.62 21.88 0.40
C TYR A 189 1.23 23.23 -0.17
N ASN A 190 0.40 23.26 -1.20
CA ASN A 190 -0.06 24.48 -1.85
C ASN A 190 -1.56 24.68 -1.63
N LEU A 191 -1.96 25.88 -1.21
CA LEU A 191 -3.37 26.29 -1.10
C LEU A 191 -3.69 27.41 -2.08
N LYS A 192 -4.89 27.37 -2.65
CA LYS A 192 -5.44 28.50 -3.41
C LYS A 192 -6.06 29.53 -2.49
N GLU A 193 -5.49 30.72 -2.46
CA GLU A 193 -6.05 31.88 -1.77
C GLU A 193 -6.50 32.91 -2.81
N GLY A 194 -7.78 32.96 -3.08
CA GLY A 194 -8.35 33.73 -4.20
C GLY A 194 -7.80 33.25 -5.57
N ASN A 195 -7.09 34.12 -6.30
CA ASN A 195 -6.47 33.80 -7.60
C ASN A 195 -5.01 33.40 -7.51
N ARG A 196 -4.43 33.28 -6.32
CA ARG A 196 -3.02 32.94 -6.12
C ARG A 196 -2.89 31.58 -5.47
N THR A 197 -1.89 30.83 -5.89
CA THR A 197 -1.46 29.61 -5.17
C THR A 197 -0.36 30.03 -4.21
N VAL A 198 -0.55 29.73 -2.93
CA VAL A 198 0.37 30.06 -1.84
C VAL A 198 0.95 28.77 -1.30
N GLU A 199 2.28 28.76 -1.16
CA GLU A 199 3.02 27.64 -0.58
C GLU A 199 2.92 27.71 0.96
N HIS A 200 2.60 26.57 1.56
CA HIS A 200 2.59 26.35 3.00
C HIS A 200 3.59 25.26 3.37
N PHE A 201 4.16 25.39 4.54
CA PHE A 201 5.06 24.39 5.10
C PHE A 201 4.84 24.29 6.61
N ASP A 202 4.22 23.22 7.07
CA ASP A 202 3.94 23.00 8.47
C ASP A 202 5.04 22.14 9.11
N ILE A 203 5.42 22.46 10.35
CA ILE A 203 6.44 21.74 11.10
C ILE A 203 5.85 21.27 12.42
N GLU A 204 5.81 19.96 12.62
CA GLU A 204 5.33 19.30 13.82
C GLU A 204 6.50 18.94 14.74
N THR A 205 6.46 19.41 15.98
CA THR A 205 7.36 19.01 17.06
C THR A 205 6.56 18.53 18.26
N PRO A 206 7.15 17.89 19.28
CA PRO A 206 6.41 17.49 20.47
C PRO A 206 5.75 18.63 21.21
N SER A 207 6.38 19.80 21.22
CA SER A 207 5.93 20.97 22.01
C SER A 207 5.12 21.98 21.20
N TYR A 208 5.44 22.14 19.91
CA TYR A 208 4.86 23.17 19.06
C TYR A 208 4.54 22.63 17.66
N ILE A 209 3.53 23.24 17.05
CA ILE A 209 3.19 23.13 15.63
C ILE A 209 3.43 24.49 15.02
N PHE A 210 4.31 24.58 14.03
CA PHE A 210 4.59 25.81 13.32
C PHE A 210 3.90 25.76 11.96
N ARG A 211 2.97 26.69 11.74
CA ARG A 211 2.33 26.88 10.44
C ARG A 211 3.06 27.99 9.71
N CYS A 212 3.71 27.62 8.62
CA CYS A 212 4.51 28.54 7.82
C CYS A 212 3.82 28.79 6.48
N LYS A 213 3.66 30.06 6.14
CA LYS A 213 3.06 30.53 4.90
C LYS A 213 4.06 31.35 4.12
N ARG A 214 4.20 31.09 2.82
CA ARG A 214 5.08 31.87 1.94
C ARG A 214 4.50 33.27 1.75
N ALA A 215 5.22 34.31 2.20
CA ALA A 215 4.89 35.70 1.98
C ALA A 215 5.57 36.25 0.72
N ASN A 216 5.28 37.49 0.33
CA ASN A 216 5.96 38.12 -0.80
C ASN A 216 7.49 38.25 -0.53
N ILE A 217 7.88 38.43 0.74
CA ILE A 217 9.27 38.43 1.18
C ILE A 217 9.37 37.51 2.38
N GLY A 218 10.10 36.38 2.25
CA GLY A 218 10.33 35.42 3.31
C GLY A 218 9.13 34.53 3.66
N TRP A 219 9.00 34.17 4.91
CA TRP A 219 7.95 33.31 5.47
C TRP A 219 7.27 33.96 6.65
N GLU A 220 5.95 33.82 6.73
CA GLU A 220 5.17 34.07 7.93
C GLU A 220 5.11 32.78 8.74
N VAL A 221 5.38 32.86 10.05
CA VAL A 221 5.41 31.70 10.95
C VAL A 221 4.46 31.92 12.10
N GLU A 222 3.48 31.05 12.26
CA GLU A 222 2.52 31.04 13.36
C GLU A 222 2.82 29.84 14.28
N PRO A 223 3.34 30.06 15.50
CA PRO A 223 3.56 29.00 16.46
C PRO A 223 2.27 28.67 17.23
N LEU A 224 1.91 27.38 17.25
CA LEU A 224 0.80 26.86 18.04
C LEU A 224 1.35 25.85 19.06
N VAL A 225 0.83 25.88 20.29
CA VAL A 225 1.18 24.88 21.29
C VAL A 225 0.60 23.52 20.85
N ASN A 226 1.41 22.49 20.89
CA ASN A 226 0.96 21.13 20.59
C ASN A 226 0.34 20.48 21.84
N PRO A 227 -0.99 20.32 21.91
CA PRO A 227 -1.66 19.86 23.12
C PRO A 227 -1.44 18.38 23.41
N SER A 228 -1.03 17.57 22.42
CA SER A 228 -0.79 16.13 22.61
C SER A 228 0.52 15.86 23.37
N GLY A 229 1.50 16.75 23.28
CA GLY A 229 2.84 16.55 23.80
C GLY A 229 3.69 15.55 23.00
N LYS A 230 3.23 15.17 21.79
CA LYS A 230 3.92 14.27 20.85
C LYS A 230 3.83 14.82 19.44
N ILE A 231 4.70 14.40 18.55
CA ILE A 231 4.57 14.71 17.12
C ILE A 231 3.30 14.06 16.60
N ASN A 232 2.35 14.85 16.08
CA ASN A 232 1.03 14.39 15.62
C ASN A 232 1.08 13.70 14.25
N VAL A 233 2.22 13.15 13.88
CA VAL A 233 2.46 12.54 12.58
C VAL A 233 3.01 11.12 12.74
N ILE A 234 2.44 10.19 12.02
CA ILE A 234 3.00 8.85 11.83
C ILE A 234 3.54 8.77 10.41
N TYR A 235 4.84 8.61 10.30
CA TYR A 235 5.57 8.54 9.03
C TYR A 235 5.82 7.10 8.63
N TYR A 236 5.30 6.71 7.47
CA TYR A 236 5.44 5.39 6.86
C TYR A 236 6.54 5.46 5.81
N LYS A 237 7.60 4.68 6.01
CA LYS A 237 8.72 4.53 5.08
C LYS A 237 8.89 3.05 4.80
N GLN A 238 8.92 2.67 3.53
CA GLN A 238 9.25 1.31 3.08
C GLN A 238 9.90 1.36 1.69
N ASP A 239 10.43 0.23 1.24
CA ASP A 239 10.83 0.07 -0.16
C ASP A 239 9.61 -0.06 -1.07
N LYS A 240 9.80 0.18 -2.37
CA LYS A 240 8.78 -0.08 -3.39
C LYS A 240 8.27 -1.51 -3.26
N ALA A 241 6.95 -1.73 -3.30
CA ALA A 241 6.37 -3.08 -3.18
C ALA A 241 6.93 -4.08 -4.21
N TRP A 242 7.41 -3.57 -5.36
CA TRP A 242 8.01 -4.31 -6.48
C TRP A 242 9.54 -4.16 -6.54
N TYR A 243 10.18 -3.87 -5.42
CA TYR A 243 11.64 -3.67 -5.38
C TYR A 243 12.40 -4.78 -6.09
N GLY A 244 13.35 -4.39 -6.96
CA GLY A 244 14.18 -5.32 -7.72
C GLY A 244 13.54 -5.91 -9.00
N THR A 245 12.22 -5.77 -9.24
CA THR A 245 11.53 -6.40 -10.38
C THR A 245 11.29 -5.47 -11.57
N GLN A 246 11.49 -4.16 -11.43
CA GLN A 246 11.19 -3.18 -12.48
C GLN A 246 11.82 -3.48 -13.84
N PRO A 247 13.10 -3.90 -13.96
CA PRO A 247 13.68 -4.21 -15.27
C PRO A 247 12.95 -5.35 -16.00
N ARG A 248 12.40 -6.32 -15.26
CA ARG A 248 11.61 -7.41 -15.84
C ARG A 248 10.22 -6.94 -16.29
N CYS A 249 9.59 -6.04 -15.52
CA CYS A 249 8.34 -5.40 -15.90
C CYS A 249 8.52 -4.59 -17.21
N ASP A 250 9.58 -3.79 -17.31
CA ASP A 250 9.93 -3.05 -18.52
C ASP A 250 10.13 -4.01 -19.73
N ARG A 251 10.76 -5.16 -19.51
CA ARG A 251 10.98 -6.17 -20.56
C ARG A 251 9.67 -6.82 -21.02
N GLU A 252 8.77 -7.16 -20.10
CA GLU A 252 7.45 -7.74 -20.38
C GLU A 252 6.65 -6.78 -21.28
N GLU A 253 6.57 -5.49 -20.93
CA GLU A 253 5.87 -4.46 -21.70
C GLU A 253 6.45 -4.30 -23.11
N HIS A 254 7.77 -4.40 -23.22
CA HIS A 254 8.46 -4.31 -24.52
C HIS A 254 8.11 -5.50 -25.42
N ILE A 255 8.04 -6.71 -24.87
CA ILE A 255 7.64 -7.93 -25.60
C ILE A 255 6.19 -7.83 -26.05
N ASP A 256 5.27 -7.43 -25.17
CA ASP A 256 3.85 -7.27 -25.49
C ASP A 256 3.64 -6.25 -26.61
N SER A 257 4.30 -5.10 -26.51
CA SER A 257 4.19 -4.05 -27.51
C SER A 257 4.77 -4.47 -28.87
N LYS A 258 5.89 -5.23 -28.88
CA LYS A 258 6.44 -5.82 -30.12
C LYS A 258 5.54 -6.91 -30.71
N ALA A 259 4.93 -7.73 -29.87
CA ALA A 259 3.98 -8.74 -30.31
C ALA A 259 2.75 -8.08 -30.97
N ALA A 260 2.23 -7.01 -30.37
CA ALA A 260 1.12 -6.23 -30.94
C ALA A 260 1.51 -5.60 -32.28
N ASP A 261 2.71 -4.99 -32.40
CA ASP A 261 3.23 -4.49 -33.69
C ASP A 261 3.28 -5.59 -34.76
N THR A 262 3.72 -6.79 -34.36
CA THR A 262 3.81 -7.94 -35.29
C THR A 262 2.42 -8.40 -35.71
N ASN A 263 1.49 -8.52 -34.76
CA ASN A 263 0.11 -8.88 -35.04
C ASN A 263 -0.54 -7.89 -36.00
N ASN A 264 -0.39 -6.58 -35.75
CA ASN A 264 -0.90 -5.53 -36.64
C ASN A 264 -0.28 -5.60 -38.03
N TYR A 265 1.02 -5.95 -38.11
CA TYR A 265 1.70 -6.08 -39.43
C TYR A 265 1.15 -7.23 -40.27
N PHE A 266 0.77 -8.36 -39.65
CA PHE A 266 0.26 -9.56 -40.29
C PHE A 266 -1.27 -9.63 -40.31
N ALA A 267 -1.98 -8.72 -39.63
CA ALA A 267 -3.45 -8.66 -39.65
C ALA A 267 -3.97 -8.39 -41.07
N ASP A 268 -3.24 -7.56 -41.87
CA ASP A 268 -3.51 -7.38 -43.28
C ASP A 268 -2.81 -8.49 -44.06
N PRO A 269 -3.53 -9.40 -44.74
CA PRO A 269 -2.93 -10.51 -45.44
C PRO A 269 -2.03 -9.98 -46.57
N LYS A 270 -0.75 -10.35 -46.54
CA LYS A 270 0.24 -10.01 -47.57
C LYS A 270 0.52 -11.23 -48.42
N VAL A 271 0.43 -11.03 -49.70
CA VAL A 271 0.67 -12.10 -50.67
C VAL A 271 2.11 -12.00 -51.15
N LYS A 272 2.79 -13.14 -51.17
CA LYS A 272 4.06 -13.37 -51.81
C LYS A 272 3.77 -14.06 -53.13
N ALA A 273 4.10 -13.41 -54.26
CA ALA A 273 3.87 -13.98 -55.58
C ALA A 273 5.13 -13.86 -56.42
N THR A 274 5.29 -14.77 -57.37
CA THR A 274 6.31 -14.66 -58.44
C THR A 274 5.99 -13.52 -59.38
N ALA A 275 7.00 -12.97 -60.11
CA ALA A 275 6.83 -11.80 -60.95
C ALA A 275 5.78 -11.95 -62.04
N ASP A 276 5.62 -13.17 -62.55
CA ASP A 276 4.64 -13.53 -63.60
C ASP A 276 3.18 -13.44 -63.07
N VAL A 277 2.95 -13.78 -61.81
CA VAL A 277 1.64 -13.71 -61.17
C VAL A 277 1.29 -12.26 -60.81
N LEU A 278 2.27 -11.43 -60.44
CA LEU A 278 2.06 -10.03 -60.14
C LEU A 278 1.55 -9.19 -61.30
N GLN A 279 1.86 -9.63 -62.57
CA GLN A 279 1.39 -8.92 -63.78
C GLN A 279 -0.08 -9.29 -64.09
N SER A 280 -0.60 -10.37 -63.56
CA SER A 280 -1.97 -10.89 -63.79
C SER A 280 -2.95 -10.58 -62.65
N LEU A 281 -2.48 -10.01 -61.54
CA LEU A 281 -3.33 -9.62 -60.42
C LEU A 281 -4.11 -8.35 -60.76
N SER A 282 -5.41 -8.48 -60.85
CA SER A 282 -6.33 -7.33 -60.90
C SER A 282 -6.46 -6.68 -59.52
N ASP A 283 -7.24 -5.62 -59.44
CA ASP A 283 -7.42 -4.78 -58.27
C ASP A 283 -7.54 -5.56 -56.94
N PRO A 284 -6.71 -5.26 -55.92
CA PRO A 284 -6.75 -5.96 -54.62
C PRO A 284 -8.04 -5.79 -53.83
N SER A 285 -9.01 -5.08 -54.34
CA SER A 285 -10.35 -4.91 -53.70
C SER A 285 -11.38 -5.98 -54.06
N MET A 286 -11.07 -6.90 -54.97
CA MET A 286 -11.99 -7.98 -55.37
C MET A 286 -11.88 -9.21 -54.50
N VAL A 287 -12.96 -9.50 -53.75
CA VAL A 287 -13.10 -10.71 -52.94
C VAL A 287 -13.50 -11.89 -53.83
N GLY A 288 -12.72 -12.98 -53.83
CA GLY A 288 -13.09 -14.26 -54.46
C GLY A 288 -12.56 -14.39 -55.92
N GLU A 289 -11.52 -13.67 -56.29
CA GLU A 289 -10.90 -13.76 -57.60
C GLU A 289 -10.13 -15.12 -57.79
N VAL A 290 -10.33 -15.77 -58.95
CA VAL A 290 -9.56 -16.96 -59.31
C VAL A 290 -8.32 -16.50 -60.09
N ILE A 291 -7.14 -16.71 -59.51
CA ILE A 291 -5.86 -16.35 -60.11
C ILE A 291 -5.39 -17.47 -61.03
N GLN A 292 -5.28 -17.22 -62.34
CA GLN A 292 -4.68 -18.17 -63.28
C GLN A 292 -3.14 -18.09 -63.22
N MET A 293 -2.52 -19.25 -62.95
CA MET A 293 -1.06 -19.40 -63.00
C MET A 293 -0.63 -19.79 -64.42
N GLN A 294 0.27 -19.03 -64.99
CA GLN A 294 0.73 -19.22 -66.38
C GLN A 294 1.83 -20.29 -66.53
N ASP A 295 2.56 -20.61 -65.50
CA ASP A 295 3.66 -21.56 -65.49
C ASP A 295 3.57 -22.52 -64.28
N LYS A 296 4.14 -23.74 -64.43
CA LYS A 296 4.22 -24.74 -63.37
C LYS A 296 5.09 -24.28 -62.16
N ASN A 297 5.96 -23.31 -62.36
CA ASN A 297 6.81 -22.72 -61.34
C ASN A 297 6.24 -21.43 -60.71
N SER A 298 5.09 -20.97 -61.19
CA SER A 298 4.40 -19.80 -60.60
C SER A 298 3.85 -20.19 -59.24
N ALA A 299 4.11 -19.40 -58.24
CA ALA A 299 3.63 -19.62 -56.89
C ALA A 299 3.04 -18.33 -56.29
N ILE A 300 1.92 -18.47 -55.62
CA ILE A 300 1.28 -17.48 -54.81
C ILE A 300 1.09 -18.06 -53.42
N ASP A 301 1.54 -17.37 -52.42
CA ASP A 301 1.42 -17.83 -51.03
C ASP A 301 1.21 -16.64 -50.10
N TYR A 302 0.61 -16.86 -48.96
CA TYR A 302 0.51 -15.84 -47.94
C TYR A 302 1.85 -15.70 -47.19
N LEU A 303 2.26 -14.48 -46.96
CA LEU A 303 3.39 -14.21 -46.08
C LEU A 303 2.97 -14.55 -44.62
N ALA A 304 3.28 -15.78 -44.23
CA ALA A 304 3.03 -16.20 -42.85
C ALA A 304 3.99 -15.53 -41.89
N PRO A 305 3.55 -15.20 -40.67
CA PRO A 305 4.45 -14.77 -39.62
C PRO A 305 5.48 -15.88 -39.30
N PRO A 306 6.72 -15.52 -38.99
CA PRO A 306 7.68 -16.51 -38.52
C PRO A 306 7.18 -17.20 -37.24
N GLU A 307 7.43 -18.48 -37.07
CA GLU A 307 7.04 -19.28 -35.90
C GLU A 307 7.89 -18.91 -34.64
N TYR A 308 7.80 -17.65 -34.19
CA TYR A 308 8.45 -17.21 -32.94
C TYR A 308 7.49 -17.21 -31.74
N SER A 309 6.28 -17.74 -31.87
CA SER A 309 5.27 -17.70 -30.80
C SER A 309 5.72 -18.43 -29.56
N SER A 310 6.24 -19.67 -29.70
CA SER A 310 6.65 -20.50 -28.54
C SER A 310 7.78 -19.87 -27.70
N MET A 311 8.79 -19.25 -28.33
CA MET A 311 9.86 -18.58 -27.61
C MET A 311 9.37 -17.34 -26.84
N LYS A 312 8.48 -16.56 -27.45
CA LYS A 312 7.89 -15.39 -26.82
C LYS A 312 6.99 -15.78 -25.64
N ASP A 313 6.21 -16.83 -25.81
CA ASP A 313 5.29 -17.30 -24.79
C ASP A 313 6.08 -17.87 -23.59
N SER A 314 7.14 -18.65 -23.84
CA SER A 314 8.05 -19.13 -22.80
C SER A 314 8.75 -17.96 -22.07
N GLU A 315 9.28 -16.97 -22.80
CA GLU A 315 9.92 -15.79 -22.18
C GLU A 315 8.92 -15.00 -21.31
N LYS A 316 7.66 -14.85 -21.75
CA LYS A 316 6.61 -14.16 -20.99
C LYS A 316 6.24 -14.93 -19.73
N GLU A 317 6.13 -16.25 -19.81
CA GLU A 317 5.85 -17.10 -18.65
C GLU A 317 6.99 -17.02 -17.63
N ASP A 318 8.25 -17.12 -18.09
CA ASP A 318 9.43 -16.97 -17.23
C ASP A 318 9.50 -15.60 -16.56
N LEU A 319 9.19 -14.52 -17.29
CA LEU A 319 9.14 -13.17 -16.75
C LEU A 319 8.04 -13.02 -15.70
N ASN A 320 6.82 -13.53 -16.00
CA ASN A 320 5.71 -13.48 -15.05
C ASN A 320 6.07 -14.21 -13.76
N ASN A 321 6.58 -15.43 -13.87
CA ASN A 321 6.96 -16.27 -12.73
C ASN A 321 8.08 -15.59 -11.91
N SER A 322 9.10 -15.04 -12.59
CA SER A 322 10.21 -14.36 -11.92
C SER A 322 9.77 -13.06 -11.23
N ILE A 323 8.90 -12.25 -11.85
CA ILE A 323 8.38 -11.02 -11.23
C ILE A 323 7.62 -11.35 -9.95
N LEU A 324 6.75 -12.36 -10.00
CA LEU A 324 5.93 -12.75 -8.85
C LEU A 324 6.77 -13.39 -7.74
N PHE A 325 7.71 -14.27 -8.11
CA PHE A 325 8.58 -14.94 -7.15
C PHE A 325 9.51 -13.94 -6.44
N ASP A 326 10.21 -13.08 -7.17
CA ASP A 326 11.15 -12.12 -6.61
C ASP A 326 10.47 -11.02 -5.77
N SER A 327 9.19 -10.71 -6.07
CA SER A 327 8.38 -9.79 -5.27
C SER A 327 7.60 -10.47 -4.14
N PHE A 328 7.79 -11.77 -3.90
CA PHE A 328 7.02 -12.57 -2.93
C PHE A 328 5.50 -12.40 -3.08
N THR A 329 5.02 -12.39 -4.33
CA THR A 329 3.62 -12.12 -4.64
C THR A 329 2.94 -13.38 -5.17
N PRO A 330 1.89 -13.90 -4.51
CA PRO A 330 1.09 -14.99 -5.05
C PRO A 330 0.37 -14.60 -6.34
N ASP A 331 0.19 -15.57 -7.23
CA ASP A 331 -0.56 -15.38 -8.47
C ASP A 331 -2.06 -15.61 -8.25
N PHE A 332 -2.83 -14.53 -8.26
CA PHE A 332 -4.29 -14.52 -8.23
C PHE A 332 -4.91 -14.43 -9.64
N SER A 333 -4.22 -14.93 -10.68
CA SER A 333 -4.82 -15.03 -12.01
C SER A 333 -6.07 -15.93 -11.99
N PHE A 334 -6.98 -15.66 -12.91
CA PHE A 334 -8.25 -16.39 -12.97
C PHE A 334 -8.05 -17.91 -13.16
N GLU A 335 -7.00 -18.32 -13.88
CA GLU A 335 -6.66 -19.71 -14.09
C GLU A 335 -6.20 -20.40 -12.81
N ASN A 336 -5.33 -19.77 -12.05
CA ASN A 336 -4.87 -20.27 -10.76
C ASN A 336 -6.00 -20.28 -9.72
N MET A 337 -6.85 -19.25 -9.72
CA MET A 337 -8.00 -19.19 -8.80
C MET A 337 -9.05 -20.29 -9.04
N LYS A 338 -9.26 -20.74 -10.29
CA LYS A 338 -10.15 -21.88 -10.59
C LYS A 338 -9.73 -23.15 -9.88
N GLY A 339 -8.43 -23.41 -9.77
CA GLY A 339 -7.89 -24.58 -9.06
C GLY A 339 -7.98 -24.47 -7.55
N MET A 340 -8.06 -23.26 -7.00
CA MET A 340 -8.01 -23.00 -5.55
C MET A 340 -9.35 -23.22 -4.85
N GLY A 341 -10.48 -23.13 -5.54
CA GLY A 341 -11.82 -23.26 -4.95
C GLY A 341 -12.12 -24.64 -4.33
N THR A 342 -11.31 -25.65 -4.64
CA THR A 342 -11.41 -27.02 -4.09
C THR A 342 -10.36 -27.33 -3.03
N LEU A 343 -9.45 -26.39 -2.72
CA LEU A 343 -8.38 -26.61 -1.77
C LEU A 343 -8.89 -26.49 -0.32
N SER A 344 -8.35 -27.34 0.56
CA SER A 344 -8.55 -27.15 2.00
C SER A 344 -7.86 -25.88 2.47
N GLY A 345 -8.27 -25.31 3.61
CA GLY A 345 -7.67 -24.09 4.16
C GLY A 345 -6.15 -24.19 4.33
N GLU A 346 -5.63 -25.38 4.70
CA GLU A 346 -4.18 -25.63 4.81
C GLU A 346 -3.48 -25.67 3.44
N ALA A 347 -4.09 -26.29 2.44
CA ALA A 347 -3.56 -26.30 1.09
C ALA A 347 -3.55 -24.87 0.48
N LEU A 348 -4.57 -24.07 0.78
CA LEU A 348 -4.62 -22.66 0.39
C LEU A 348 -3.49 -21.86 1.06
N LYS A 349 -3.26 -22.04 2.38
CA LYS A 349 -2.14 -21.40 3.08
C LYS A 349 -0.79 -21.75 2.45
N ARG A 350 -0.57 -23.01 2.07
CA ARG A 350 0.65 -23.45 1.37
C ARG A 350 0.80 -22.81 -0.02
N ALA A 351 -0.28 -22.73 -0.79
CA ALA A 351 -0.27 -22.06 -2.09
C ALA A 351 0.03 -20.56 -1.99
N MET A 352 -0.33 -19.94 -0.84
CA MET A 352 -0.14 -18.51 -0.56
C MET A 352 1.12 -18.19 0.27
N THR A 353 2.04 -19.15 0.41
CA THR A 353 3.24 -19.00 1.27
C THR A 353 4.04 -17.75 0.98
N LEU A 354 4.22 -17.37 -0.30
CA LEU A 354 4.96 -16.15 -0.67
C LEU A 354 4.32 -14.89 -0.07
N GLY A 355 2.99 -14.78 -0.12
CA GLY A 355 2.28 -13.65 0.48
C GLY A 355 2.42 -13.60 2.01
N TYR A 356 2.47 -14.74 2.68
CA TYR A 356 2.71 -14.81 4.12
C TYR A 356 4.14 -14.39 4.48
N ILE A 357 5.15 -14.83 3.73
CA ILE A 357 6.55 -14.38 3.91
C ILE A 357 6.63 -12.85 3.76
N LYS A 358 6.03 -12.31 2.70
CA LYS A 358 6.01 -10.85 2.48
C LYS A 358 5.33 -10.10 3.63
N ARG A 359 4.20 -10.64 4.12
CA ARG A 359 3.47 -10.11 5.28
C ARG A 359 4.34 -10.07 6.53
N ASP A 360 5.02 -11.18 6.83
CA ASP A 360 5.83 -11.28 8.05
C ASP A 360 7.03 -10.33 8.01
N ASN A 361 7.69 -10.17 6.86
CA ASN A 361 8.74 -9.16 6.68
C ASN A 361 8.19 -7.73 6.90
N LEU A 362 6.99 -7.44 6.42
CA LEU A 362 6.38 -6.12 6.63
C LEU A 362 5.95 -5.88 8.07
N LYS A 363 5.53 -6.92 8.80
CA LYS A 363 5.17 -6.79 10.22
C LYS A 363 6.30 -6.19 11.03
N GLU A 364 7.56 -6.53 10.76
CA GLU A 364 8.72 -5.97 11.47
C GLU A 364 8.70 -4.44 11.52
N THR A 365 8.31 -3.80 10.42
CA THR A 365 8.21 -2.34 10.35
C THR A 365 6.86 -1.84 10.87
N TYR A 366 5.77 -2.51 10.49
CA TYR A 366 4.42 -2.03 10.78
C TYR A 366 4.00 -2.24 12.24
N ASP A 367 4.53 -3.23 12.96
CA ASP A 367 4.34 -3.39 14.41
C ASP A 367 4.84 -2.14 15.15
N ILE A 368 6.03 -1.66 14.81
CA ILE A 368 6.61 -0.45 15.41
C ILE A 368 5.74 0.78 15.11
N LEU A 369 5.24 0.90 13.88
CA LEU A 369 4.40 2.03 13.46
C LEU A 369 3.04 2.02 14.16
N VAL A 370 2.43 0.84 14.31
CA VAL A 370 1.15 0.66 15.03
C VAL A 370 1.32 1.01 16.53
N ASP A 371 2.39 0.55 17.16
CA ASP A 371 2.71 0.89 18.55
C ASP A 371 2.94 2.38 18.75
N ARG A 372 3.65 3.02 17.82
CA ARG A 372 3.85 4.47 17.83
C ARG A 372 2.54 5.22 17.67
N GLU A 373 1.67 4.78 16.75
CA GLU A 373 0.36 5.37 16.51
C GLU A 373 -0.57 5.19 17.73
N LYS A 374 -0.61 4.00 18.31
CA LYS A 374 -1.30 3.72 19.57
C LYS A 374 -0.88 4.68 20.67
N ASN A 375 0.43 4.86 20.86
CA ASN A 375 0.97 5.76 21.87
C ASN A 375 0.64 7.25 21.60
N LEU A 376 0.54 7.66 20.34
CA LEU A 376 0.07 8.99 19.96
C LEU A 376 -1.41 9.17 20.27
N ILE A 377 -2.23 8.18 19.89
CA ILE A 377 -3.69 8.19 20.16
C ILE A 377 -3.95 8.29 21.66
N LEU A 378 -3.29 7.47 22.48
CA LEU A 378 -3.42 7.54 23.93
C LEU A 378 -3.01 8.93 24.49
N ALA A 379 -1.95 9.52 23.96
CA ALA A 379 -1.54 10.87 24.36
C ALA A 379 -2.58 11.93 23.99
N ILE A 380 -3.17 11.85 22.80
CA ILE A 380 -4.25 12.75 22.38
C ILE A 380 -5.49 12.55 23.28
N MET A 381 -5.87 11.32 23.56
CA MET A 381 -7.01 11.02 24.44
C MET A 381 -6.80 11.56 25.84
N MET A 382 -5.65 11.29 26.44
CA MET A 382 -5.32 11.73 27.82
C MET A 382 -5.21 13.25 27.97
N ASN A 383 -4.72 13.95 26.95
CA ASN A 383 -4.39 15.37 27.07
C ASN A 383 -5.41 16.28 26.38
N VAL A 384 -6.28 15.75 25.50
CA VAL A 384 -7.16 16.57 24.66
C VAL A 384 -8.62 16.13 24.71
N THR A 385 -8.92 14.89 24.32
CA THR A 385 -10.32 14.49 24.07
C THR A 385 -11.00 13.80 25.24
N HIS A 386 -10.29 12.96 26.02
CA HIS A 386 -10.85 12.15 27.11
C HIS A 386 -10.10 12.38 28.42
N ILE A 387 -9.91 13.65 28.79
CA ILE A 387 -9.14 14.04 29.97
C ILE A 387 -9.69 13.41 31.26
N HIS A 388 -11.02 13.22 31.35
CA HIS A 388 -11.68 12.60 32.49
C HIS A 388 -11.28 11.12 32.69
N LEU A 389 -10.89 10.41 31.63
CA LEU A 389 -10.44 9.01 31.68
C LEU A 389 -8.90 8.88 31.80
N ARG A 390 -8.17 9.98 32.03
CA ARG A 390 -6.70 10.01 31.99
C ARG A 390 -6.06 8.92 32.85
N ASN A 391 -6.58 8.70 34.05
CA ASN A 391 -6.05 7.71 34.99
C ASN A 391 -6.25 6.27 34.49
N GLN A 392 -7.39 5.96 33.88
CA GLN A 392 -7.67 4.64 33.30
C GLN A 392 -6.85 4.45 32.03
N LEU A 393 -6.82 5.45 31.11
CA LEU A 393 -6.04 5.45 29.88
C LEU A 393 -4.54 5.22 30.11
N SER A 394 -3.99 5.80 31.20
CA SER A 394 -2.57 5.61 31.54
C SER A 394 -2.23 4.19 32.03
N ARG A 395 -3.23 3.42 32.45
CA ARG A 395 -3.07 2.03 32.91
C ARG A 395 -3.29 1.00 31.83
N LEU A 396 -3.87 1.38 30.69
CA LEU A 396 -4.12 0.47 29.55
C LEU A 396 -2.83 -0.19 29.07
N LYS A 397 -2.89 -1.51 28.89
CA LYS A 397 -1.84 -2.29 28.22
C LYS A 397 -2.42 -2.90 26.95
N ILE A 398 -2.53 -2.06 25.95
CA ILE A 398 -3.12 -2.45 24.66
C ILE A 398 -2.08 -3.19 23.84
N THR A 399 -2.43 -4.41 23.46
CA THR A 399 -1.72 -5.22 22.47
C THR A 399 -2.49 -5.24 21.16
N HIS A 400 -1.79 -5.43 20.05
CA HIS A 400 -2.40 -5.51 18.73
C HIS A 400 -1.98 -6.79 18.01
N GLU A 401 -2.83 -7.25 17.12
CA GLU A 401 -2.59 -8.42 16.27
C GLU A 401 -3.09 -8.13 14.86
N PHE A 402 -2.23 -8.32 13.86
CA PHE A 402 -2.65 -8.29 12.46
C PHE A 402 -3.50 -9.51 12.16
N ALA A 403 -4.75 -9.30 11.80
CA ALA A 403 -5.68 -10.38 11.49
C ALA A 403 -5.21 -11.19 10.26
N GLU A 404 -5.57 -12.47 10.23
CA GLU A 404 -5.27 -13.34 9.08
C GLU A 404 -5.97 -12.83 7.82
N PRO A 405 -5.30 -12.86 6.62
CA PRO A 405 -5.87 -12.36 5.38
C PRO A 405 -7.06 -13.19 4.90
N PHE A 406 -7.01 -14.50 5.13
CA PHE A 406 -8.10 -15.41 4.84
C PHE A 406 -8.83 -15.77 6.11
N ASN A 407 -10.16 -15.67 6.11
CA ASN A 407 -10.96 -16.18 7.21
C ASN A 407 -10.74 -17.69 7.32
N GLU A 408 -10.40 -18.15 8.50
CA GLU A 408 -10.47 -19.58 8.80
C GLU A 408 -11.94 -20.01 8.60
N ASP A 409 -12.11 -21.24 8.11
CA ASP A 409 -13.42 -21.85 7.94
C ASP A 409 -14.11 -21.94 9.32
N LYS A 410 -14.92 -20.94 9.64
CA LYS A 410 -15.52 -20.81 10.97
C LYS A 410 -16.34 -22.05 11.33
N GLU A 411 -16.97 -22.69 10.33
CA GLU A 411 -17.74 -23.91 10.56
C GLU A 411 -16.86 -25.05 11.05
N LYS A 412 -15.71 -25.28 10.39
CA LYS A 412 -14.75 -26.30 10.85
C LYS A 412 -14.13 -25.98 12.21
N GLN A 413 -13.90 -24.70 12.48
CA GLN A 413 -13.40 -24.25 13.78
C GLN A 413 -14.44 -24.49 14.88
N TRP A 414 -15.71 -24.16 14.59
CA TRP A 414 -16.83 -24.43 15.50
C TRP A 414 -17.06 -25.93 15.73
N GLU A 415 -16.99 -26.75 14.67
CA GLU A 415 -17.05 -28.21 14.79
C GLU A 415 -15.91 -28.77 15.65
N ALA A 416 -14.67 -28.28 15.44
CA ALA A 416 -13.52 -28.70 16.22
C ALA A 416 -13.67 -28.31 17.71
N ILE A 417 -14.11 -27.08 18.02
CA ILE A 417 -14.39 -26.63 19.39
C ILE A 417 -15.53 -27.46 20.01
N GLY A 418 -16.61 -27.67 19.28
CA GLY A 418 -17.73 -28.50 19.72
C GLY A 418 -17.29 -29.93 20.05
N LYS A 419 -16.40 -30.51 19.25
CA LYS A 419 -15.82 -31.82 19.49
C LYS A 419 -14.91 -31.85 20.72
N LEU A 420 -14.02 -30.87 20.88
CA LEU A 420 -13.17 -30.76 22.08
C LEU A 420 -13.97 -30.60 23.36
N TYR A 421 -15.11 -29.90 23.30
CA TYR A 421 -16.02 -29.78 24.42
C TYR A 421 -16.76 -31.10 24.68
N SER A 422 -17.28 -31.79 23.66
CA SER A 422 -17.95 -33.07 23.81
C SER A 422 -17.04 -34.18 24.34
N ASP A 423 -15.76 -34.15 23.95
CA ASP A 423 -14.71 -35.07 24.39
C ASP A 423 -14.19 -34.73 25.82
N GLY A 424 -14.70 -33.66 26.43
CA GLY A 424 -14.32 -33.25 27.79
C GLY A 424 -12.93 -32.66 27.93
N ILE A 425 -12.30 -32.26 26.81
CA ILE A 425 -10.93 -31.71 26.77
C ILE A 425 -10.93 -30.25 27.22
N ILE A 426 -12.00 -29.50 26.91
CA ILE A 426 -12.16 -28.09 27.27
C ILE A 426 -13.44 -27.86 28.04
N SER A 427 -13.45 -26.84 28.92
CA SER A 427 -14.63 -26.45 29.70
C SER A 427 -15.66 -25.71 28.83
N LEU A 428 -16.92 -25.64 29.30
CA LEU A 428 -17.98 -24.84 28.67
C LEU A 428 -17.55 -23.38 28.53
N ASP A 429 -16.97 -22.81 29.59
CA ASP A 429 -16.53 -21.43 29.65
C ASP A 429 -15.49 -21.12 28.54
N LEU A 430 -14.53 -22.04 28.35
CA LEU A 430 -13.52 -21.93 27.32
C LEU A 430 -14.13 -22.13 25.92
N ALA A 431 -15.03 -23.10 25.76
CA ALA A 431 -15.69 -23.37 24.48
C ALA A 431 -16.51 -22.16 23.98
N VAL A 432 -17.34 -21.56 24.87
CA VAL A 432 -18.14 -20.37 24.51
C VAL A 432 -17.23 -19.18 24.17
N THR A 433 -16.16 -18.97 24.93
CA THR A 433 -15.17 -17.92 24.64
C THR A 433 -14.47 -18.13 23.31
N MET A 434 -14.08 -19.37 22.99
CA MET A 434 -13.41 -19.69 21.71
C MET A 434 -14.34 -19.63 20.49
N LEU A 435 -15.64 -19.95 20.68
CA LEU A 435 -16.63 -19.84 19.60
C LEU A 435 -16.87 -18.38 19.16
N ALA A 436 -16.67 -17.41 20.07
CA ALA A 436 -16.82 -15.98 19.82
C ALA A 436 -18.12 -15.62 19.08
N LEU A 437 -19.25 -16.25 19.45
CA LEU A 437 -20.58 -16.02 18.87
C LEU A 437 -21.33 -14.87 19.54
N THR A 438 -20.86 -14.42 20.72
CA THR A 438 -21.44 -13.33 21.50
C THR A 438 -20.36 -12.39 22.01
N ASP A 439 -20.71 -11.11 22.15
CA ASP A 439 -19.84 -10.09 22.74
C ASP A 439 -19.82 -10.15 24.29
N ALA A 440 -20.74 -10.90 24.89
CA ALA A 440 -20.86 -11.10 26.34
C ALA A 440 -20.78 -12.60 26.71
N PRO A 441 -19.61 -13.26 26.61
CA PRO A 441 -19.47 -14.72 26.85
C PRO A 441 -19.92 -15.17 28.22
N GLN A 442 -19.72 -14.36 29.27
CA GLN A 442 -20.09 -14.70 30.64
C GLN A 442 -21.61 -14.77 30.87
N GLU A 443 -22.37 -13.84 30.28
CA GLU A 443 -23.83 -13.85 30.33
C GLU A 443 -24.40 -15.09 29.62
N GLU A 444 -23.83 -15.45 28.46
CA GLU A 444 -24.22 -16.64 27.71
C GLU A 444 -23.94 -17.94 28.50
N ILE A 445 -22.79 -18.00 29.16
CA ILE A 445 -22.41 -19.13 30.01
C ILE A 445 -23.41 -19.32 31.20
N GLU A 446 -23.81 -18.22 31.85
CA GLU A 446 -24.81 -18.25 32.92
C GLU A 446 -26.18 -18.69 32.39
N LEU A 447 -26.56 -18.24 31.22
CA LEU A 447 -27.80 -18.63 30.55
C LEU A 447 -27.81 -20.13 30.24
N ILE A 448 -26.76 -20.65 29.65
CA ILE A 448 -26.60 -22.09 29.35
C ILE A 448 -26.61 -22.92 30.64
N LYS A 449 -25.98 -22.46 31.70
CA LYS A 449 -25.98 -23.16 33.02
C LYS A 449 -27.38 -23.19 33.62
N SER A 450 -28.13 -22.08 33.56
CA SER A 450 -29.51 -22.01 34.08
C SER A 450 -30.48 -22.90 33.29
N GLU A 451 -30.36 -22.97 31.98
CA GLU A 451 -31.18 -23.83 31.11
C GLU A 451 -30.92 -25.33 31.38
N LYS A 452 -29.65 -25.69 31.55
CA LYS A 452 -29.28 -27.09 31.94
C LYS A 452 -29.82 -27.49 33.30
N GLN A 453 -29.85 -26.59 34.29
CA GLN A 453 -30.44 -26.85 35.59
C GLN A 453 -31.97 -26.96 35.51
N ALA A 454 -32.64 -26.12 34.73
CA ALA A 454 -34.08 -26.20 34.51
C ALA A 454 -34.51 -27.50 33.84
N SER A 455 -33.75 -27.97 32.84
CA SER A 455 -34.02 -29.22 32.14
C SER A 455 -33.73 -30.47 32.98
N SER A 456 -32.76 -30.42 33.89
CA SER A 456 -32.49 -31.52 34.83
C SER A 456 -33.57 -31.66 35.93
N ASN A 457 -34.19 -30.57 36.38
CA ASN A 457 -35.27 -30.57 37.36
C ASN A 457 -36.62 -30.96 36.79
N GLY A 458 -36.82 -30.86 35.47
CA GLY A 458 -38.03 -31.29 34.77
C GLY A 458 -38.15 -32.79 34.57
N ASN A 459 -37.02 -33.53 34.58
CA ASN A 459 -37.02 -35.00 34.40
C ASN A 459 -37.11 -35.83 35.67
N THR A 460 -37.22 -35.18 36.84
CA THR A 460 -37.39 -35.87 38.15
C THR A 460 -38.83 -35.89 38.67
N SER A 461 -39.82 -35.45 37.87
CA SER A 461 -41.23 -35.35 38.23
C SER A 461 -42.17 -36.12 37.26
N SER A 462 -41.72 -37.24 36.72
CA SER A 462 -42.62 -38.16 35.98
C SER A 462 -42.46 -39.61 36.49
#